data_a834c08417baef7fb7212fbef103d41a
#
_entry.id   a834c08417baef7fb7212fbef103d41a
#
_cell.length_a   1.000
_cell.length_b   1.000
_cell.length_c   1.000
_cell.angle_alpha   90.00
_cell.angle_beta   90.00
_cell.angle_gamma   90.00
#
_symmetry.space_group_name_H-M   'P 1'
#
loop_
_entity.id
_entity.type
_entity.pdbx_description
1 polymer ?
#
loop_
_entity_poly.entity_id
_entity_poly.type
_entity_poly.pdbx_seq_one_letter_code
_entity_poly.pdbx_strand_id
1 'polypeptide(L)'
;MRLDKYLAETAQCTRGEAKTMLAKGRVQVNGAVCKKGDTQLKETDTVAVDGAPLRYQKFVYLMLNKPEGVVSASTDKRDTTVVDLVGDAYPRRELFPAGRLDKTSTGFVLLTDDGGFAHDILSPRHHVSKTYTVTIDTPLTQEMRTGFAAGVTLADGTALSPAEVTALSPDGCTVRVVLRQGVYHQIKRMFGVYGAGVNALHREAIGGLALDAQLAPGQWRELSDEEVAKITR
;
A
#
# COMPACT_ATOMS: atom_id res chain seq x y z
N MET A 1 7.76 26.65 6.63
CA MET A 1 8.88 25.68 6.73
C MET A 1 10.15 26.30 6.20
N ARG A 2 11.35 25.99 6.75
CA ARG A 2 12.63 26.49 6.19
C ARG A 2 12.93 25.84 4.84
N LEU A 3 13.50 26.64 3.93
CA LEU A 3 13.83 26.18 2.57
C LEU A 3 14.86 25.03 2.55
N ASP A 4 15.88 25.07 3.44
CA ASP A 4 16.87 23.99 3.53
C ASP A 4 16.25 22.65 3.97
N LYS A 5 15.26 22.69 4.85
CA LYS A 5 14.48 21.51 5.27
C LYS A 5 13.58 21.03 4.13
N TYR A 6 12.87 21.95 3.49
CA TYR A 6 12.01 21.65 2.33
C TYR A 6 12.79 20.93 1.22
N LEU A 7 13.97 21.44 0.85
CA LEU A 7 14.83 20.83 -0.17
C LEU A 7 15.29 19.42 0.26
N ALA A 8 15.71 19.27 1.51
CA ALA A 8 16.16 17.96 2.01
C ALA A 8 15.05 16.90 1.94
N GLU A 9 13.81 17.28 2.26
CA GLU A 9 12.65 16.38 2.25
C GLU A 9 12.12 16.13 0.84
N THR A 10 12.11 17.14 -0.03
CA THR A 10 11.46 17.09 -1.35
C THR A 10 12.40 16.63 -2.46
N ALA A 11 13.66 17.15 -2.45
CA ALA A 11 14.68 16.78 -3.44
C ALA A 11 15.48 15.53 -3.03
N GLN A 12 15.08 14.81 -1.98
CA GLN A 12 15.73 13.59 -1.49
C GLN A 12 17.25 13.77 -1.25
N CYS A 13 17.66 14.99 -0.83
CA CYS A 13 19.08 15.34 -0.66
C CYS A 13 19.48 15.60 0.80
N THR A 14 20.78 15.57 1.10
CA THR A 14 21.29 15.98 2.42
C THR A 14 21.16 17.49 2.62
N ARG A 15 21.15 17.93 3.88
CA ARG A 15 21.23 19.38 4.18
C ARG A 15 22.49 20.02 3.60
N GLY A 16 23.60 19.28 3.48
CA GLY A 16 24.83 19.74 2.85
C GLY A 16 24.67 19.93 1.34
N GLU A 17 24.03 18.99 0.66
CA GLU A 17 23.70 19.08 -0.75
C GLU A 17 22.69 20.22 -1.01
N ALA A 18 21.66 20.37 -0.18
CA ALA A 18 20.73 21.49 -0.24
C ALA A 18 21.47 22.84 -0.13
N LYS A 19 22.42 22.99 0.82
CA LYS A 19 23.27 24.19 0.93
C LYS A 19 24.09 24.42 -0.34
N THR A 20 24.63 23.37 -0.93
CA THR A 20 25.40 23.47 -2.18
C THR A 20 24.54 23.91 -3.35
N MET A 21 23.31 23.38 -3.48
CA MET A 21 22.34 23.80 -4.51
C MET A 21 21.98 25.27 -4.36
N LEU A 22 21.73 25.71 -3.13
CA LEU A 22 21.43 27.11 -2.82
C LEU A 22 22.61 28.05 -3.16
N ALA A 23 23.82 27.68 -2.74
CA ALA A 23 25.03 28.48 -3.01
C ALA A 23 25.30 28.64 -4.51
N LYS A 24 25.06 27.54 -5.29
CA LYS A 24 25.18 27.54 -6.75
C LYS A 24 24.06 28.28 -7.49
N GLY A 25 23.03 28.77 -6.78
CA GLY A 25 21.91 29.49 -7.38
C GLY A 25 20.95 28.61 -8.18
N ARG A 26 20.95 27.30 -7.94
CA ARG A 26 20.08 26.30 -8.60
C ARG A 26 18.64 26.31 -8.09
N VAL A 27 18.40 26.95 -6.93
CA VAL A 27 17.09 26.95 -6.26
C VAL A 27 16.35 28.24 -6.55
N GLN A 28 15.11 28.15 -6.92
CA GLN A 28 14.19 29.27 -7.13
C GLN A 28 13.00 29.17 -6.16
N VAL A 29 12.57 30.28 -5.62
CA VAL A 29 11.32 30.44 -4.86
C VAL A 29 10.48 31.49 -5.60
N ASN A 30 9.27 31.12 -6.01
CA ASN A 30 8.38 31.96 -6.81
C ASN A 30 9.06 32.53 -8.07
N GLY A 31 9.90 31.74 -8.72
CA GLY A 31 10.66 32.13 -9.93
C GLY A 31 11.92 32.90 -9.68
N ALA A 32 12.20 33.35 -8.46
CA ALA A 32 13.41 34.12 -8.10
C ALA A 32 14.47 33.21 -7.46
N VAL A 33 15.74 33.38 -7.87
CA VAL A 33 16.86 32.61 -7.28
C VAL A 33 16.99 32.92 -5.79
N CYS A 34 16.96 31.89 -4.95
CA CYS A 34 17.14 31.99 -3.52
C CYS A 34 18.41 31.24 -3.09
N LYS A 35 19.33 31.94 -2.38
CA LYS A 35 20.59 31.36 -1.88
C LYS A 35 20.59 31.12 -0.36
N LYS A 36 19.53 31.56 0.36
CA LYS A 36 19.43 31.49 1.82
C LYS A 36 18.59 30.28 2.24
N GLY A 37 19.21 29.30 2.90
CA GLY A 37 18.53 28.07 3.34
C GLY A 37 17.57 28.28 4.51
N ASP A 38 17.73 29.34 5.28
CA ASP A 38 16.87 29.73 6.41
C ASP A 38 15.61 30.51 5.98
N THR A 39 15.44 30.77 4.68
CA THR A 39 14.24 31.40 4.13
C THR A 39 13.01 30.61 4.55
N GLN A 40 12.03 31.30 5.15
CA GLN A 40 10.76 30.70 5.57
C GLN A 40 9.81 30.64 4.38
N LEU A 41 9.42 29.44 3.99
CA LEU A 41 8.42 29.21 2.95
C LEU A 41 7.01 29.28 3.53
N LYS A 42 6.12 29.94 2.79
CA LYS A 42 4.66 29.89 2.98
C LYS A 42 4.09 28.69 2.24
N GLU A 43 2.88 28.28 2.55
CA GLU A 43 2.20 27.17 1.85
C GLU A 43 1.93 27.45 0.37
N THR A 44 1.81 28.73 0.02
CA THR A 44 1.58 29.18 -1.36
C THR A 44 2.85 29.35 -2.19
N ASP A 45 4.04 29.23 -1.57
CA ASP A 45 5.29 29.42 -2.29
C ASP A 45 5.62 28.22 -3.17
N THR A 46 6.05 28.50 -4.39
CA THR A 46 6.53 27.49 -5.33
C THR A 46 8.05 27.41 -5.26
N VAL A 47 8.60 26.21 -5.19
CA VAL A 47 10.03 25.97 -5.18
C VAL A 47 10.41 25.14 -6.40
N ALA A 48 11.50 25.53 -7.08
CA ALA A 48 12.06 24.79 -8.19
C ALA A 48 13.58 24.61 -8.02
N VAL A 49 14.12 23.50 -8.53
CA VAL A 49 15.55 23.24 -8.64
C VAL A 49 15.88 23.03 -10.11
N ASP A 50 16.83 23.80 -10.63
CA ASP A 50 17.22 23.81 -12.04
C ASP A 50 16.02 24.00 -13.00
N GLY A 51 15.02 24.80 -12.56
CA GLY A 51 13.79 25.05 -13.32
C GLY A 51 12.72 23.96 -13.17
N ALA A 52 13.03 22.81 -12.59
CA ALA A 52 12.04 21.77 -12.31
C ALA A 52 11.30 22.05 -10.99
N PRO A 53 9.95 22.18 -11.00
CA PRO A 53 9.18 22.43 -9.80
C PRO A 53 9.26 21.25 -8.83
N LEU A 54 9.46 21.55 -7.55
CA LEU A 54 9.40 20.58 -6.46
C LEU A 54 8.03 20.65 -5.80
N ARG A 55 7.39 19.51 -5.65
CA ARG A 55 6.14 19.38 -4.89
C ARG A 55 6.46 18.80 -3.51
N TYR A 56 6.10 19.52 -2.44
CA TYR A 56 6.21 18.98 -1.10
C TYR A 56 5.17 17.91 -0.88
N GLN A 57 5.65 16.72 -0.56
CA GLN A 57 4.80 15.60 -0.11
C GLN A 57 5.12 15.30 1.34
N LYS A 58 4.15 15.55 2.22
CA LYS A 58 4.31 15.22 3.64
C LYS A 58 4.52 13.72 3.83
N PHE A 59 3.73 12.91 3.12
CA PHE A 59 3.79 11.46 3.14
C PHE A 59 3.80 10.91 1.70
N VAL A 60 4.34 9.72 1.54
CA VAL A 60 4.37 8.99 0.27
C VAL A 60 3.39 7.83 0.34
N TYR A 61 2.66 7.61 -0.73
CA TYR A 61 1.74 6.47 -0.88
C TYR A 61 2.03 5.79 -2.22
N LEU A 62 2.43 4.52 -2.16
CA LEU A 62 2.78 3.74 -3.34
C LEU A 62 1.85 2.54 -3.47
N MET A 63 1.31 2.35 -4.67
CA MET A 63 0.66 1.12 -5.08
C MET A 63 1.72 0.18 -5.63
N LEU A 64 1.88 -0.99 -5.03
CA LEU A 64 2.76 -2.05 -5.50
C LEU A 64 1.92 -3.27 -5.90
N ASN A 65 2.16 -3.82 -7.09
CA ASN A 65 1.69 -5.15 -7.45
C ASN A 65 2.70 -6.19 -6.94
N LYS A 66 2.47 -6.69 -5.72
CA LYS A 66 3.38 -7.64 -5.07
C LYS A 66 3.44 -8.97 -5.84
N PRO A 67 4.62 -9.44 -6.28
CA PRO A 67 4.78 -10.77 -6.84
C PRO A 67 4.78 -11.85 -5.75
N GLU A 68 4.67 -13.11 -6.16
CA GLU A 68 4.94 -14.25 -5.30
C GLU A 68 6.42 -14.29 -4.87
N GLY A 69 6.70 -14.90 -3.73
CA GLY A 69 8.08 -15.07 -3.22
C GLY A 69 8.62 -13.89 -2.41
N VAL A 70 7.95 -12.73 -2.42
CA VAL A 70 8.34 -11.52 -1.69
C VAL A 70 7.54 -11.40 -0.40
N VAL A 71 8.17 -10.94 0.69
CA VAL A 71 7.51 -10.76 2.00
C VAL A 71 7.03 -9.33 2.22
N SER A 72 5.86 -9.18 2.87
CA SER A 72 5.31 -7.88 3.26
C SER A 72 5.93 -7.40 4.57
N ALA A 73 7.16 -6.90 4.48
CA ALA A 73 7.93 -6.34 5.60
C ALA A 73 8.72 -5.11 5.12
N SER A 74 9.16 -4.27 6.07
CA SER A 74 10.07 -3.16 5.78
C SER A 74 11.50 -3.64 5.59
N THR A 75 11.90 -4.67 6.35
CA THR A 75 13.20 -5.34 6.25
C THR A 75 13.05 -6.83 6.57
N ASP A 76 13.85 -7.66 5.94
CA ASP A 76 13.99 -9.09 6.27
C ASP A 76 15.45 -9.52 6.10
N LYS A 77 15.88 -10.55 6.84
CA LYS A 77 17.26 -11.05 6.79
C LYS A 77 17.52 -12.08 5.69
N ARG A 78 16.48 -12.67 5.14
CA ARG A 78 16.57 -13.82 4.22
C ARG A 78 15.82 -13.60 2.92
N ASP A 79 14.68 -12.92 3.02
CA ASP A 79 13.75 -12.78 1.90
C ASP A 79 13.72 -11.33 1.40
N THR A 80 13.58 -11.17 0.08
CA THR A 80 13.28 -9.88 -0.54
C THR A 80 11.95 -9.35 0.00
N THR A 81 11.95 -8.09 0.42
CA THR A 81 10.77 -7.41 0.96
C THR A 81 10.05 -6.58 -0.10
N VAL A 82 8.81 -6.20 0.20
CA VAL A 82 8.05 -5.27 -0.66
C VAL A 82 8.71 -3.88 -0.74
N VAL A 83 9.50 -3.48 0.27
CA VAL A 83 10.23 -2.21 0.26
C VAL A 83 11.49 -2.31 -0.60
N ASP A 84 12.16 -3.45 -0.63
CA ASP A 84 13.32 -3.67 -1.50
C ASP A 84 12.96 -3.51 -2.99
N LEU A 85 11.71 -3.82 -3.38
CA LEU A 85 11.23 -3.64 -4.76
C LEU A 85 11.12 -2.16 -5.18
N VAL A 86 11.01 -1.25 -4.22
CA VAL A 86 11.03 0.21 -4.48
C VAL A 86 12.46 0.71 -4.69
N GLY A 87 13.45 -0.01 -4.13
CA GLY A 87 14.86 0.32 -4.26
C GLY A 87 15.19 1.72 -3.70
N ASP A 88 16.12 2.41 -4.38
CA ASP A 88 16.62 3.71 -3.96
C ASP A 88 15.76 4.91 -4.39
N ALA A 89 14.51 4.67 -4.82
CA ALA A 89 13.63 5.77 -5.24
C ALA A 89 13.27 6.71 -4.08
N TYR A 90 13.24 6.17 -2.84
CA TYR A 90 12.92 6.93 -1.62
C TYR A 90 13.94 6.69 -0.50
N PRO A 91 15.23 7.03 -0.68
CA PRO A 91 16.33 6.64 0.22
C PRO A 91 16.24 7.27 1.62
N ARG A 92 15.34 8.25 1.81
CA ARG A 92 15.15 8.99 3.07
C ARG A 92 13.78 8.83 3.68
N ARG A 93 12.97 7.94 3.12
CA ARG A 93 11.64 7.62 3.60
C ARG A 93 11.66 6.26 4.28
N GLU A 94 11.12 6.18 5.47
CA GLU A 94 10.95 4.92 6.19
C GLU A 94 9.65 4.26 5.71
N LEU A 95 9.66 3.73 4.48
CA LEU A 95 8.50 3.06 3.90
C LEU A 95 8.22 1.75 4.63
N PHE A 96 6.94 1.48 4.81
CA PHE A 96 6.45 0.20 5.32
C PHE A 96 5.12 -0.20 4.65
N PRO A 97 4.79 -1.50 4.61
CA PRO A 97 3.52 -1.95 4.05
C PRO A 97 2.35 -1.66 4.99
N ALA A 98 1.35 -0.92 4.51
CA ALA A 98 0.08 -0.72 5.19
C ALA A 98 -0.85 -1.91 4.94
N GLY A 99 -0.61 -2.99 5.67
CA GLY A 99 -1.25 -4.30 5.50
C GLY A 99 -0.34 -5.30 4.81
N ARG A 100 -0.55 -6.56 5.16
CA ARG A 100 0.32 -7.66 4.73
C ARG A 100 -0.40 -8.60 3.77
N LEU A 101 0.37 -9.16 2.85
CA LEU A 101 0.07 -10.36 2.09
C LEU A 101 1.13 -11.41 2.42
N ASP A 102 0.74 -12.66 2.45
CA ASP A 102 1.65 -13.78 2.64
C ASP A 102 2.69 -13.85 1.51
N LYS A 103 3.81 -14.53 1.73
CA LYS A 103 4.88 -14.72 0.73
C LYS A 103 4.36 -15.30 -0.59
N THR A 104 3.40 -16.24 -0.50
CA THR A 104 2.77 -16.91 -1.66
C THR A 104 1.58 -16.14 -2.25
N SER A 105 1.14 -15.05 -1.62
CA SER A 105 0.02 -14.24 -2.10
C SER A 105 0.53 -13.06 -2.93
N THR A 106 -0.28 -12.61 -3.87
CA THR A 106 0.08 -11.57 -4.85
C THR A 106 -0.89 -10.38 -4.82
N GLY A 107 -0.58 -9.33 -5.56
CA GLY A 107 -1.48 -8.22 -5.81
C GLY A 107 -1.20 -6.97 -4.99
N PHE A 108 -2.21 -6.14 -4.77
CA PHE A 108 -2.07 -4.79 -4.23
C PHE A 108 -1.51 -4.77 -2.81
N VAL A 109 -0.33 -4.18 -2.65
CA VAL A 109 0.23 -3.75 -1.36
C VAL A 109 0.41 -2.24 -1.39
N LEU A 110 -0.14 -1.55 -0.39
CA LEU A 110 0.11 -0.13 -0.17
C LEU A 110 1.37 0.03 0.66
N LEU A 111 2.35 0.81 0.15
CA LEU A 111 3.53 1.23 0.91
C LEU A 111 3.40 2.71 1.24
N THR A 112 3.77 3.10 2.45
CA THR A 112 3.71 4.48 2.91
C THR A 112 4.68 4.72 4.08
N ASP A 113 4.95 5.99 4.37
CA ASP A 113 5.59 6.46 5.60
C ASP A 113 4.59 7.17 6.54
N ASP A 114 3.28 7.11 6.23
CA ASP A 114 2.19 7.65 7.07
C ASP A 114 1.63 6.59 8.02
N GLY A 115 2.18 6.57 9.24
CA GLY A 115 1.70 5.65 10.29
C GLY A 115 0.25 5.91 10.72
N GLY A 116 -0.22 7.16 10.69
CA GLY A 116 -1.59 7.50 11.03
C GLY A 116 -2.59 6.93 10.02
N PHE A 117 -2.36 7.19 8.74
CA PHE A 117 -3.19 6.65 7.67
C PHE A 117 -3.19 5.11 7.65
N ALA A 118 -2.00 4.49 7.80
CA ALA A 118 -1.89 3.04 7.85
C ALA A 118 -2.68 2.44 9.03
N HIS A 119 -2.60 3.06 10.21
CA HIS A 119 -3.38 2.65 11.37
C HIS A 119 -4.89 2.71 11.06
N ASP A 120 -5.35 3.79 10.45
CA ASP A 120 -6.75 3.99 10.13
C ASP A 120 -7.29 2.92 9.17
N ILE A 121 -6.57 2.64 8.07
CA ILE A 121 -7.05 1.64 7.08
C ILE A 121 -6.92 0.19 7.57
N LEU A 122 -6.07 -0.08 8.57
CA LEU A 122 -5.89 -1.41 9.17
C LEU A 122 -6.81 -1.64 10.35
N SER A 123 -7.28 -0.58 10.98
CA SER A 123 -8.15 -0.66 12.15
C SER A 123 -9.48 -1.34 11.81
N PRO A 124 -9.89 -2.35 12.58
CA PRO A 124 -11.20 -2.97 12.41
C PRO A 124 -12.38 -1.98 12.55
N ARG A 125 -12.15 -0.84 13.21
CA ARG A 125 -13.19 0.19 13.42
C ARG A 125 -13.57 0.94 12.14
N HIS A 126 -12.64 1.08 11.18
CA HIS A 126 -12.88 1.82 9.95
C HIS A 126 -13.38 0.92 8.80
N HIS A 127 -13.39 -0.39 9.00
CA HIS A 127 -13.99 -1.36 8.10
C HIS A 127 -13.54 -1.26 6.63
N VAL A 128 -12.32 -0.74 6.37
CA VAL A 128 -11.80 -0.63 5.01
C VAL A 128 -11.73 -2.02 4.38
N SER A 129 -12.50 -2.22 3.31
CA SER A 129 -12.60 -3.50 2.63
C SER A 129 -11.30 -3.87 1.90
N LYS A 130 -11.03 -5.15 1.78
CA LYS A 130 -9.99 -5.72 0.93
C LYS A 130 -10.65 -6.76 0.04
N THR A 131 -10.51 -6.59 -1.26
CA THR A 131 -11.10 -7.49 -2.26
C THR A 131 -10.02 -8.41 -2.82
N TYR A 132 -10.34 -9.69 -2.89
CA TYR A 132 -9.42 -10.72 -3.35
C TYR A 132 -10.06 -11.59 -4.42
N THR A 133 -9.27 -11.98 -5.42
CA THR A 133 -9.54 -13.17 -6.25
C THR A 133 -8.79 -14.35 -5.66
N VAL A 134 -9.50 -15.43 -5.42
CA VAL A 134 -8.99 -16.63 -4.75
C VAL A 134 -9.29 -17.85 -5.61
N THR A 135 -8.29 -18.70 -5.83
CA THR A 135 -8.46 -20.01 -6.45
C THR A 135 -8.49 -21.07 -5.35
N ILE A 136 -9.55 -21.85 -5.29
CA ILE A 136 -9.76 -22.94 -4.34
C ILE A 136 -9.78 -24.29 -5.07
N ASP A 137 -9.43 -25.37 -4.35
CA ASP A 137 -9.35 -26.73 -4.89
C ASP A 137 -10.71 -27.43 -4.98
N THR A 138 -11.75 -26.82 -4.43
CA THR A 138 -13.11 -27.37 -4.34
C THR A 138 -14.11 -26.31 -4.79
N PRO A 139 -15.16 -26.63 -5.55
CA PRO A 139 -16.18 -25.65 -5.94
C PRO A 139 -16.84 -24.95 -4.75
N LEU A 140 -17.11 -23.66 -4.87
CA LEU A 140 -17.79 -22.85 -3.85
C LEU A 140 -19.20 -23.38 -3.59
N THR A 141 -19.43 -23.92 -2.40
CA THR A 141 -20.72 -24.47 -1.98
C THR A 141 -21.65 -23.41 -1.38
N GLN A 142 -22.96 -23.75 -1.27
CA GLN A 142 -23.92 -22.89 -0.59
C GLN A 142 -23.62 -22.79 0.92
N GLU A 143 -23.11 -23.85 1.53
CA GLU A 143 -22.68 -23.85 2.93
C GLU A 143 -21.56 -22.84 3.18
N MET A 144 -20.52 -22.82 2.32
CA MET A 144 -19.45 -21.81 2.38
C MET A 144 -20.02 -20.40 2.28
N ARG A 145 -20.93 -20.13 1.33
CA ARG A 145 -21.55 -18.81 1.15
C ARG A 145 -22.28 -18.36 2.40
N THR A 146 -23.09 -19.22 2.95
CA THR A 146 -23.88 -18.94 4.16
C THR A 146 -22.97 -18.71 5.36
N GLY A 147 -21.96 -19.57 5.54
CA GLY A 147 -21.02 -19.45 6.65
C GLY A 147 -20.14 -18.20 6.57
N PHE A 148 -19.66 -17.84 5.38
CA PHE A 148 -18.92 -16.58 5.19
C PHE A 148 -19.79 -15.37 5.53
N ALA A 149 -21.04 -15.35 5.07
CA ALA A 149 -21.99 -14.26 5.35
C ALA A 149 -22.37 -14.15 6.83
N ALA A 150 -22.39 -15.27 7.57
CA ALA A 150 -22.67 -15.28 9.00
C ALA A 150 -21.44 -14.94 9.87
N GLY A 151 -20.24 -15.06 9.31
CA GLY A 151 -18.98 -15.06 10.03
C GLY A 151 -18.55 -16.47 10.43
N VAL A 152 -17.29 -16.78 10.20
CA VAL A 152 -16.70 -18.12 10.42
C VAL A 152 -16.03 -18.17 11.79
N THR A 153 -16.31 -19.23 12.57
CA THR A 153 -15.52 -19.53 13.77
C THR A 153 -14.42 -20.52 13.41
N LEU A 154 -13.18 -20.13 13.65
CA LEU A 154 -12.00 -20.92 13.36
C LEU A 154 -11.79 -22.04 14.40
N ALA A 155 -10.96 -23.04 14.09
CA ALA A 155 -10.70 -24.18 14.96
C ALA A 155 -10.09 -23.80 16.33
N ASP A 156 -9.42 -22.64 16.42
CA ASP A 156 -8.87 -22.09 17.67
C ASP A 156 -9.90 -21.27 18.48
N GLY A 157 -11.16 -21.24 18.05
CA GLY A 157 -12.23 -20.48 18.68
C GLY A 157 -12.31 -19.00 18.26
N THR A 158 -11.42 -18.53 17.36
CA THR A 158 -11.46 -17.15 16.86
C THR A 158 -12.72 -16.94 16.02
N ALA A 159 -13.61 -16.07 16.44
CA ALA A 159 -14.77 -15.64 15.64
C ALA A 159 -14.34 -14.55 14.64
N LEU A 160 -14.59 -14.77 13.37
CA LEU A 160 -14.31 -13.85 12.28
C LEU A 160 -15.57 -13.07 11.90
N SER A 161 -15.37 -11.82 11.50
CA SER A 161 -16.47 -10.98 10.99
C SER A 161 -17.03 -11.55 9.69
N PRO A 162 -18.32 -11.30 9.38
CA PRO A 162 -18.93 -11.61 8.11
C PRO A 162 -18.09 -11.17 6.91
N ALA A 163 -18.07 -12.00 5.88
CA ALA A 163 -17.36 -11.76 4.63
C ALA A 163 -18.26 -12.13 3.44
N GLU A 164 -18.04 -11.45 2.33
CA GLU A 164 -18.75 -11.75 1.08
C GLU A 164 -17.91 -12.72 0.25
N VAL A 165 -18.56 -13.77 -0.32
CA VAL A 165 -17.92 -14.69 -1.26
C VAL A 165 -18.83 -14.96 -2.45
N THR A 166 -18.30 -14.80 -3.68
CA THR A 166 -19.02 -15.01 -4.94
C THR A 166 -18.16 -15.77 -5.92
N ALA A 167 -18.76 -16.70 -6.68
CA ALA A 167 -18.05 -17.40 -7.75
C ALA A 167 -17.79 -16.45 -8.92
N LEU A 168 -16.60 -16.52 -9.49
CA LEU A 168 -16.18 -15.81 -10.70
C LEU A 168 -16.10 -16.75 -11.91
N SER A 169 -15.86 -18.03 -11.70
CA SER A 169 -15.76 -19.04 -12.75
C SER A 169 -16.96 -20.00 -12.73
N PRO A 170 -17.34 -20.58 -13.88
CA PRO A 170 -18.46 -21.54 -13.96
C PRO A 170 -18.26 -22.80 -13.13
N ASP A 171 -17.02 -23.26 -12.94
CA ASP A 171 -16.67 -24.41 -12.11
C ASP A 171 -16.72 -24.11 -10.60
N GLY A 172 -16.89 -22.83 -10.24
CA GLY A 172 -16.93 -22.39 -8.85
C GLY A 172 -15.59 -22.40 -8.12
N CYS A 173 -14.48 -22.70 -8.80
CA CYS A 173 -13.15 -22.78 -8.18
C CYS A 173 -12.39 -21.44 -8.13
N THR A 174 -12.80 -20.45 -8.93
CA THR A 174 -12.31 -19.08 -8.79
C THR A 174 -13.40 -18.24 -8.16
N VAL A 175 -13.07 -17.57 -7.05
CA VAL A 175 -14.04 -16.82 -6.25
C VAL A 175 -13.51 -15.43 -5.92
N ARG A 176 -14.40 -14.46 -5.76
CA ARG A 176 -14.12 -13.17 -5.16
C ARG A 176 -14.47 -13.21 -3.68
N VAL A 177 -13.55 -12.73 -2.84
CA VAL A 177 -13.77 -12.59 -1.39
C VAL A 177 -13.58 -11.14 -1.00
N VAL A 178 -14.53 -10.57 -0.21
CA VAL A 178 -14.42 -9.22 0.35
C VAL A 178 -14.35 -9.31 1.87
N LEU A 179 -13.25 -8.84 2.45
CA LEU A 179 -13.02 -8.81 3.90
C LEU A 179 -12.94 -7.37 4.41
N ARG A 180 -13.42 -7.15 5.64
CA ARG A 180 -13.26 -5.89 6.39
C ARG A 180 -12.39 -6.03 7.63
N GLN A 181 -11.80 -7.20 7.81
CA GLN A 181 -10.93 -7.58 8.92
C GLN A 181 -9.62 -8.14 8.35
N GLY A 182 -8.52 -8.12 9.12
CA GLY A 182 -7.24 -8.68 8.72
C GLY A 182 -6.66 -9.57 9.82
N VAL A 183 -6.95 -10.86 9.78
CA VAL A 183 -6.39 -11.85 10.69
C VAL A 183 -5.35 -12.70 9.93
N TYR A 184 -4.38 -13.25 10.65
CA TYR A 184 -3.35 -14.11 10.08
C TYR A 184 -3.94 -15.27 9.27
N HIS A 185 -3.56 -15.36 7.99
CA HIS A 185 -4.01 -16.35 7.02
C HIS A 185 -5.55 -16.48 6.92
N GLN A 186 -6.29 -15.37 7.12
CA GLN A 186 -7.74 -15.37 7.32
C GLN A 186 -8.50 -16.16 6.23
N ILE A 187 -8.28 -15.84 4.95
CA ILE A 187 -9.00 -16.48 3.83
C ILE A 187 -8.70 -17.98 3.79
N LYS A 188 -7.41 -18.36 3.91
CA LYS A 188 -7.00 -19.76 3.93
C LYS A 188 -7.66 -20.54 5.06
N ARG A 189 -7.71 -19.94 6.25
CA ARG A 189 -8.35 -20.54 7.42
C ARG A 189 -9.86 -20.64 7.29
N MET A 190 -10.50 -19.61 6.71
CA MET A 190 -11.97 -19.62 6.49
C MET A 190 -12.37 -20.75 5.55
N PHE A 191 -11.70 -20.92 4.40
CA PHE A 191 -11.95 -22.03 3.50
C PHE A 191 -11.60 -23.39 4.14
N GLY A 192 -10.52 -23.43 4.92
CA GLY A 192 -10.11 -24.64 5.65
C GLY A 192 -11.14 -25.19 6.62
N VAL A 193 -12.02 -24.36 7.20
CA VAL A 193 -13.15 -24.81 8.03
C VAL A 193 -14.11 -25.71 7.25
N TYR A 194 -14.21 -25.50 5.93
CA TYR A 194 -15.05 -26.30 5.01
C TYR A 194 -14.27 -27.37 4.25
N GLY A 195 -13.02 -27.63 4.65
CA GLY A 195 -12.15 -28.62 4.00
C GLY A 195 -11.63 -28.19 2.63
N ALA A 196 -11.78 -26.93 2.24
CA ALA A 196 -11.29 -26.41 0.96
C ALA A 196 -9.90 -25.76 1.13
N GLY A 197 -8.97 -26.13 0.24
CA GLY A 197 -7.63 -25.54 0.14
C GLY A 197 -7.62 -24.28 -0.75
N VAL A 198 -6.74 -23.34 -0.42
CA VAL A 198 -6.51 -22.13 -1.23
C VAL A 198 -5.21 -22.30 -2.01
N ASN A 199 -5.32 -22.41 -3.34
CA ASN A 199 -4.21 -22.60 -4.26
C ASN A 199 -3.55 -21.27 -4.66
N ALA A 200 -4.35 -20.20 -4.87
CA ALA A 200 -3.85 -18.88 -5.19
C ALA A 200 -4.70 -17.79 -4.51
N LEU A 201 -4.05 -16.68 -4.16
CA LEU A 201 -4.70 -15.53 -3.56
C LEU A 201 -4.08 -14.24 -4.12
N HIS A 202 -4.93 -13.42 -4.72
CA HIS A 202 -4.55 -12.15 -5.32
C HIS A 202 -5.43 -11.02 -4.76
N ARG A 203 -4.81 -9.98 -4.18
CA ARG A 203 -5.56 -8.83 -3.70
C ARG A 203 -5.77 -7.82 -4.82
N GLU A 204 -7.02 -7.64 -5.24
CA GLU A 204 -7.42 -6.76 -6.33
C GLU A 204 -7.61 -5.31 -5.89
N ALA A 205 -8.07 -5.08 -4.64
CA ALA A 205 -8.41 -3.73 -4.19
C ALA A 205 -8.25 -3.56 -2.67
N ILE A 206 -8.05 -2.30 -2.28
CA ILE A 206 -8.10 -1.82 -0.88
C ILE A 206 -9.08 -0.64 -0.86
N GLY A 207 -10.16 -0.73 -0.07
CA GLY A 207 -11.25 0.25 -0.10
C GLY A 207 -11.84 0.35 -1.49
N GLY A 208 -12.09 1.57 -1.95
CA GLY A 208 -12.58 1.85 -3.30
C GLY A 208 -11.48 1.95 -4.37
N LEU A 209 -10.20 1.64 -4.04
CA LEU A 209 -9.09 1.72 -4.99
C LEU A 209 -8.69 0.33 -5.49
N ALA A 210 -8.87 0.08 -6.78
CA ALA A 210 -8.42 -1.14 -7.43
C ALA A 210 -6.92 -1.07 -7.79
N LEU A 211 -6.26 -2.24 -7.84
CA LEU A 211 -4.92 -2.38 -8.40
C LEU A 211 -4.93 -1.94 -9.85
N ASP A 212 -3.95 -1.15 -10.23
CA ASP A 212 -3.76 -0.70 -11.60
C ASP A 212 -3.39 -1.90 -12.50
N ALA A 213 -4.24 -2.21 -13.46
CA ALA A 213 -4.03 -3.32 -14.40
C ALA A 213 -2.78 -3.18 -15.28
N GLN A 214 -2.21 -1.98 -15.38
CA GLN A 214 -0.97 -1.73 -16.12
C GLN A 214 0.29 -2.05 -15.31
N LEU A 215 0.19 -2.22 -13.99
CA LEU A 215 1.31 -2.60 -13.14
C LEU A 215 1.59 -4.09 -13.27
N ALA A 216 2.68 -4.46 -13.91
CA ALA A 216 3.17 -5.83 -13.89
C ALA A 216 3.59 -6.27 -12.47
N PRO A 217 3.65 -7.58 -12.17
CA PRO A 217 4.16 -8.06 -10.88
C PRO A 217 5.54 -7.49 -10.55
N GLY A 218 5.72 -6.95 -9.35
CA GLY A 218 6.93 -6.29 -8.90
C GLY A 218 7.00 -4.79 -9.23
N GLN A 219 6.13 -4.28 -10.06
CA GLN A 219 6.08 -2.85 -10.38
C GLN A 219 5.25 -2.07 -9.37
N TRP A 220 5.58 -0.80 -9.23
CA TRP A 220 4.92 0.13 -8.34
C TRP A 220 4.77 1.52 -8.98
N ARG A 221 3.87 2.33 -8.47
CA ARG A 221 3.73 3.77 -8.79
C ARG A 221 3.22 4.56 -7.59
N GLU A 222 3.44 5.85 -7.61
CA GLU A 222 2.80 6.75 -6.67
C GLU A 222 1.29 6.82 -6.88
N LEU A 223 0.59 7.08 -5.77
CA LEU A 223 -0.84 7.39 -5.76
C LEU A 223 -1.07 8.90 -5.73
N SER A 224 -2.06 9.37 -6.46
CA SER A 224 -2.57 10.72 -6.33
C SER A 224 -3.38 10.89 -5.04
N ASP A 225 -3.56 12.15 -4.59
CA ASP A 225 -4.38 12.46 -3.42
C ASP A 225 -5.83 11.95 -3.57
N GLU A 226 -6.36 11.97 -4.81
CA GLU A 226 -7.69 11.45 -5.14
C GLU A 226 -7.76 9.91 -5.00
N GLU A 227 -6.68 9.21 -5.38
CA GLU A 227 -6.59 7.75 -5.23
C GLU A 227 -6.45 7.36 -3.76
N VAL A 228 -5.64 8.08 -2.99
CA VAL A 228 -5.52 7.87 -1.55
C VAL A 228 -6.88 8.03 -0.86
N ALA A 229 -7.67 9.05 -1.24
CA ALA A 229 -9.00 9.26 -0.70
C ALA A 229 -9.99 8.14 -1.05
N LYS A 230 -9.80 7.38 -2.13
CA LYS A 230 -10.64 6.21 -2.47
C LYS A 230 -10.40 5.03 -1.53
N ILE A 231 -9.23 4.91 -0.93
CA ILE A 231 -8.90 3.81 0.00
C ILE A 231 -9.79 3.84 1.25
N THR A 232 -10.15 5.03 1.72
CA THR A 232 -10.92 5.22 2.97
C THR A 232 -12.44 5.30 2.78
N ARG A 233 -12.93 5.13 1.55
CA ARG A 233 -14.36 5.18 1.20
C ARG A 233 -15.05 3.82 1.16
#